data_536574916d3c7708f61181fa752ab482
#
_entry.id   536574916d3c7708f61181fa752ab482
#
_cell.length_a   1.000
_cell.length_b   1.000
_cell.length_c   1.000
_cell.angle_alpha   90.00
_cell.angle_beta   90.00
_cell.angle_gamma   90.00
#
_symmetry.space_group_name_H-M   'P 1'
#
loop_
_entity.id
_entity.type
_entity.pdbx_description
1 polymer ?
#
loop_
_entity_poly.entity_id
_entity_poly.type
_entity_poly.pdbx_seq_one_letter_code
_entity_poly.pdbx_strand_id
1 'polypeptide(L)'
;TCVLLKNGQPVDGFMGAVPEGKLREFLDKHVPGENEVLAATDLQEAEALMESGDLETAQAKLLEALQANPENDDVRFDLVKLLISMGQLDDAETVIQPCLSQIPLKLRFEALKQWLNALHFVSTDPMGQWPLEKFDQLIATNKRDFDARFAKARVLLASDDWTGAMDELLEIIMRDKKWNDEAPRKTMVGLLELMTPVAPKGGTDHTGKSAGGIELMGKSAVQEDPQAAMVSSYRRKLSMMLN
;
A
#
# COMPACT_ATOMS: atom_id res chain seq x y z
N THR A 1 4.61 7.05 -40.74
CA THR A 1 4.87 6.49 -39.43
C THR A 1 4.10 7.27 -38.39
N CYS A 2 3.28 6.59 -37.60
CA CYS A 2 2.64 7.16 -36.40
C CYS A 2 3.44 6.67 -35.17
N VAL A 3 3.69 7.58 -34.23
CA VAL A 3 4.35 7.27 -32.94
C VAL A 3 3.47 7.82 -31.83
N LEU A 4 3.13 6.95 -30.90
CA LEU A 4 2.41 7.33 -29.68
C LEU A 4 3.44 7.77 -28.63
N LEU A 5 3.25 8.99 -28.13
CA LEU A 5 4.08 9.53 -27.05
C LEU A 5 3.27 9.57 -25.76
N LYS A 6 3.86 9.08 -24.66
CA LYS A 6 3.32 9.19 -23.31
C LYS A 6 4.36 9.90 -22.44
N ASN A 7 3.98 11.03 -21.84
CA ASN A 7 4.90 11.89 -21.06
C ASN A 7 6.18 12.29 -21.83
N GLY A 8 6.04 12.57 -23.15
CA GLY A 8 7.13 12.99 -24.02
C GLY A 8 8.05 11.85 -24.48
N GLN A 9 7.79 10.61 -24.10
CA GLN A 9 8.55 9.43 -24.56
C GLN A 9 7.74 8.56 -25.51
N PRO A 10 8.38 8.00 -26.57
CA PRO A 10 7.71 7.08 -27.48
C PRO A 10 7.43 5.74 -26.75
N VAL A 11 6.18 5.32 -26.74
CA VAL A 11 5.74 4.08 -26.08
C VAL A 11 5.30 3.01 -27.08
N ASP A 12 4.74 3.41 -28.22
CA ASP A 12 4.32 2.49 -29.28
C ASP A 12 4.20 3.23 -30.62
N GLY A 13 3.98 2.52 -31.72
CA GLY A 13 3.79 3.13 -33.02
C GLY A 13 3.59 2.13 -34.13
N PHE A 14 3.15 2.61 -35.29
CA PHE A 14 3.01 1.78 -36.48
C PHE A 14 3.49 2.49 -37.75
N MET A 15 3.87 1.72 -38.76
CA MET A 15 4.28 2.23 -40.05
C MET A 15 3.27 1.91 -41.13
N GLY A 16 3.05 2.87 -42.05
CA GLY A 16 2.12 2.73 -43.15
C GLY A 16 0.69 3.14 -42.82
N ALA A 17 -0.21 2.89 -43.76
CA ALA A 17 -1.65 3.04 -43.58
C ALA A 17 -2.21 1.79 -42.94
N VAL A 18 -2.94 1.94 -41.84
CA VAL A 18 -3.62 0.81 -41.16
C VAL A 18 -5.14 0.99 -41.28
N PRO A 19 -5.89 -0.11 -41.41
CA PRO A 19 -7.36 -0.05 -41.40
C PRO A 19 -7.86 0.50 -40.05
N GLU A 20 -9.05 1.16 -40.13
CA GLU A 20 -9.68 1.80 -38.96
C GLU A 20 -9.80 0.86 -37.76
N GLY A 21 -10.17 -0.41 -37.97
CA GLY A 21 -10.27 -1.42 -36.88
C GLY A 21 -8.94 -1.62 -36.13
N LYS A 22 -7.83 -1.73 -36.86
CA LYS A 22 -6.51 -1.85 -36.23
C LYS A 22 -6.06 -0.56 -35.55
N LEU A 23 -6.48 0.59 -36.06
CA LEU A 23 -6.22 1.87 -35.39
C LEU A 23 -7.00 1.98 -34.08
N ARG A 24 -8.25 1.52 -34.05
CA ARG A 24 -9.05 1.45 -32.81
C ARG A 24 -8.41 0.51 -31.80
N GLU A 25 -8.07 -0.72 -32.18
CA GLU A 25 -7.36 -1.67 -31.32
C GLU A 25 -6.04 -1.09 -30.74
N PHE A 26 -5.30 -0.34 -31.58
CA PHE A 26 -4.09 0.34 -31.14
C PHE A 26 -4.38 1.44 -30.11
N LEU A 27 -5.42 2.24 -30.33
CA LEU A 27 -5.83 3.30 -29.40
C LEU A 27 -6.40 2.72 -28.11
N ASP A 28 -7.25 1.72 -28.18
CA ASP A 28 -7.84 1.03 -27.02
C ASP A 28 -6.78 0.43 -26.08
N LYS A 29 -5.64 0.04 -26.64
CA LYS A 29 -4.49 -0.45 -25.87
C LYS A 29 -3.77 0.64 -25.06
N HIS A 30 -3.84 1.89 -25.49
CA HIS A 30 -3.00 2.97 -24.96
C HIS A 30 -3.76 4.17 -24.41
N VAL A 31 -5.00 4.35 -24.84
CA VAL A 31 -5.88 5.44 -24.39
C VAL A 31 -6.81 4.86 -23.31
N PRO A 32 -6.83 5.42 -22.11
CA PRO A 32 -7.77 4.95 -21.08
C PRO A 32 -9.21 5.13 -21.59
N GLY A 33 -10.05 4.13 -21.31
CA GLY A 33 -11.47 4.19 -21.61
C GLY A 33 -12.18 5.30 -20.82
N GLU A 34 -13.35 5.74 -21.28
CA GLU A 34 -14.14 6.76 -20.57
C GLU A 34 -14.37 6.38 -19.10
N ASN A 35 -14.65 5.11 -18.82
CA ASN A 35 -14.83 4.62 -17.45
C ASN A 35 -13.55 4.68 -16.61
N GLU A 36 -12.38 4.49 -17.22
CA GLU A 36 -11.09 4.61 -16.53
C GLU A 36 -10.78 6.07 -16.19
N VAL A 37 -11.10 6.99 -17.11
CA VAL A 37 -10.93 8.43 -16.89
C VAL A 37 -11.88 8.91 -15.79
N LEU A 38 -13.14 8.48 -15.81
CA LEU A 38 -14.12 8.80 -14.76
C LEU A 38 -13.66 8.25 -13.41
N ALA A 39 -13.28 6.97 -13.36
CA ALA A 39 -12.80 6.37 -12.13
C ALA A 39 -11.52 7.05 -11.57
N ALA A 40 -10.64 7.55 -12.44
CA ALA A 40 -9.48 8.34 -12.01
C ALA A 40 -9.85 9.70 -11.45
N THR A 41 -10.89 10.34 -12.01
CA THR A 41 -11.44 11.62 -11.53
C THR A 41 -12.12 11.41 -10.18
N ASP A 42 -12.98 10.41 -10.07
CA ASP A 42 -13.69 10.07 -8.82
C ASP A 42 -12.70 9.72 -7.70
N LEU A 43 -11.59 9.05 -8.02
CA LEU A 43 -10.53 8.75 -7.08
C LEU A 43 -9.86 10.04 -6.56
N GLN A 44 -9.53 10.99 -7.44
CA GLN A 44 -8.96 12.28 -7.03
C GLN A 44 -9.93 13.11 -6.17
N GLU A 45 -11.23 13.11 -6.54
CA GLU A 45 -12.25 13.77 -5.72
C GLU A 45 -12.39 13.09 -4.35
N ALA A 46 -12.35 11.76 -4.29
CA ALA A 46 -12.40 11.03 -3.04
C ALA A 46 -11.17 11.31 -2.16
N GLU A 47 -9.97 11.37 -2.74
CA GLU A 47 -8.74 11.74 -2.01
C GLU A 47 -8.88 13.15 -1.39
N ALA A 48 -9.38 14.13 -2.14
CA ALA A 48 -9.60 15.49 -1.65
C ALA A 48 -10.67 15.54 -0.52
N LEU A 49 -11.73 14.73 -0.64
CA LEU A 49 -12.75 14.61 0.40
C LEU A 49 -12.20 13.97 1.68
N MET A 50 -11.34 12.94 1.55
CA MET A 50 -10.66 12.33 2.70
C MET A 50 -9.74 13.33 3.40
N GLU A 51 -9.01 14.17 2.66
CA GLU A 51 -8.16 15.23 3.22
C GLU A 51 -8.98 16.31 3.93
N SER A 52 -10.18 16.62 3.43
CA SER A 52 -11.11 17.57 4.09
C SER A 52 -11.86 16.98 5.27
N GLY A 53 -11.79 15.65 5.49
CA GLY A 53 -12.48 14.94 6.56
C GLY A 53 -13.92 14.53 6.23
N ASP A 54 -14.39 14.72 5.00
CA ASP A 54 -15.71 14.26 4.54
C ASP A 54 -15.65 12.79 4.08
N LEU A 55 -15.49 11.90 5.05
CA LEU A 55 -15.27 10.47 4.81
C LEU A 55 -16.52 9.77 4.24
N GLU A 56 -17.72 10.23 4.57
CA GLU A 56 -18.98 9.63 4.07
C GLU A 56 -19.15 9.91 2.57
N THR A 57 -18.88 11.14 2.14
CA THR A 57 -18.95 11.49 0.72
C THR A 57 -17.84 10.81 -0.06
N ALA A 58 -16.62 10.70 0.51
CA ALA A 58 -15.52 9.96 -0.09
C ALA A 58 -15.87 8.47 -0.28
N GLN A 59 -16.49 7.84 0.71
CA GLN A 59 -16.96 6.46 0.62
C GLN A 59 -17.99 6.27 -0.51
N ALA A 60 -18.97 7.17 -0.62
CA ALA A 60 -19.97 7.09 -1.66
C ALA A 60 -19.35 7.20 -3.06
N LYS A 61 -18.41 8.12 -3.25
CA LYS A 61 -17.66 8.29 -4.51
C LYS A 61 -16.84 7.07 -4.88
N LEU A 62 -16.10 6.49 -3.94
CA LEU A 62 -15.31 5.27 -4.19
C LEU A 62 -16.19 4.06 -4.50
N LEU A 63 -17.36 3.96 -3.86
CA LEU A 63 -18.34 2.90 -4.17
C LEU A 63 -18.91 3.06 -5.58
N GLU A 64 -19.27 4.28 -6.00
CA GLU A 64 -19.74 4.58 -7.35
C GLU A 64 -18.67 4.24 -8.40
N ALA A 65 -17.44 4.67 -8.18
CA ALA A 65 -16.31 4.35 -9.06
C ALA A 65 -16.05 2.84 -9.16
N LEU A 66 -16.17 2.11 -8.04
CA LEU A 66 -16.00 0.66 -8.03
C LEU A 66 -17.16 -0.08 -8.71
N GLN A 67 -18.39 0.44 -8.63
CA GLN A 67 -19.54 -0.10 -9.38
C GLN A 67 -19.37 0.12 -10.89
N ALA A 68 -18.83 1.27 -11.30
CA ALA A 68 -18.55 1.57 -12.71
C ALA A 68 -17.43 0.69 -13.29
N ASN A 69 -16.40 0.41 -12.48
CA ASN A 69 -15.29 -0.46 -12.87
C ASN A 69 -14.89 -1.39 -11.71
N PRO A 70 -15.52 -2.58 -11.60
CA PRO A 70 -15.23 -3.54 -10.53
C PRO A 70 -13.80 -4.10 -10.52
N GLU A 71 -13.08 -3.99 -11.62
CA GLU A 71 -11.69 -4.45 -11.74
C GLU A 71 -10.66 -3.36 -11.36
N ASN A 72 -11.12 -2.16 -10.97
CA ASN A 72 -10.22 -1.08 -10.58
C ASN A 72 -9.65 -1.31 -9.17
N ASP A 73 -8.47 -1.87 -9.14
CA ASP A 73 -7.76 -2.19 -7.91
C ASP A 73 -7.32 -0.95 -7.11
N ASP A 74 -7.11 0.19 -7.76
CA ASP A 74 -6.71 1.42 -7.06
C ASP A 74 -7.88 1.96 -6.25
N VAL A 75 -9.05 2.08 -6.88
CA VAL A 75 -10.31 2.48 -6.20
C VAL A 75 -10.64 1.50 -5.06
N ARG A 76 -10.51 0.19 -5.30
CA ARG A 76 -10.78 -0.83 -4.28
C ARG A 76 -9.83 -0.72 -3.09
N PHE A 77 -8.54 -0.49 -3.36
CA PHE A 77 -7.54 -0.33 -2.32
C PHE A 77 -7.85 0.86 -1.41
N ASP A 78 -8.18 2.02 -1.99
CA ASP A 78 -8.48 3.23 -1.23
C ASP A 78 -9.82 3.13 -0.51
N LEU A 79 -10.82 2.47 -1.11
CA LEU A 79 -12.07 2.19 -0.41
C LEU A 79 -11.87 1.30 0.82
N VAL A 80 -11.06 0.24 0.71
CA VAL A 80 -10.77 -0.64 1.87
C VAL A 80 -10.03 0.12 2.96
N LYS A 81 -9.04 0.96 2.60
CA LYS A 81 -8.36 1.83 3.58
C LYS A 81 -9.33 2.77 4.29
N LEU A 82 -10.21 3.40 3.53
CA LEU A 82 -11.21 4.32 4.07
C LEU A 82 -12.16 3.59 5.04
N LEU A 83 -12.70 2.43 4.63
CA LEU A 83 -13.58 1.61 5.49
C LEU A 83 -12.89 1.20 6.79
N ILE A 84 -11.61 0.82 6.74
CA ILE A 84 -10.82 0.51 7.93
C ILE A 84 -10.71 1.75 8.83
N SER A 85 -10.40 2.92 8.28
CA SER A 85 -10.27 4.16 9.07
C SER A 85 -11.59 4.60 9.72
N MET A 86 -12.73 4.25 9.10
CA MET A 86 -14.06 4.48 9.63
C MET A 86 -14.51 3.39 10.63
N GLY A 87 -13.71 2.34 10.86
CA GLY A 87 -14.06 1.22 11.72
C GLY A 87 -15.08 0.24 11.12
N GLN A 88 -15.37 0.35 9.82
CA GLN A 88 -16.32 -0.51 9.08
C GLN A 88 -15.61 -1.79 8.60
N LEU A 89 -15.18 -2.63 9.56
CA LEU A 89 -14.29 -3.76 9.26
C LEU A 89 -14.97 -4.86 8.41
N ASP A 90 -16.24 -5.15 8.65
CA ASP A 90 -16.99 -6.16 7.90
C ASP A 90 -17.18 -5.75 6.43
N ASP A 91 -17.44 -4.46 6.18
CA ASP A 91 -17.52 -3.92 4.83
C ASP A 91 -16.16 -3.95 4.14
N ALA A 92 -15.08 -3.58 4.86
CA ALA A 92 -13.72 -3.67 4.36
C ALA A 92 -13.33 -5.10 3.95
N GLU A 93 -13.69 -6.11 4.77
CA GLU A 93 -13.50 -7.52 4.43
C GLU A 93 -14.28 -7.93 3.17
N THR A 94 -15.53 -7.50 3.04
CA THR A 94 -16.35 -7.79 1.88
C THR A 94 -15.75 -7.21 0.60
N VAL A 95 -15.32 -5.95 0.65
CA VAL A 95 -14.75 -5.25 -0.51
C VAL A 95 -13.40 -5.83 -0.94
N ILE A 96 -12.57 -6.31 0.00
CA ILE A 96 -11.24 -6.85 -0.33
C ILE A 96 -11.28 -8.29 -0.88
N GLN A 97 -12.32 -9.08 -0.59
CA GLN A 97 -12.41 -10.52 -0.92
C GLN A 97 -12.06 -10.87 -2.38
N PRO A 98 -12.57 -10.15 -3.41
CA PRO A 98 -12.21 -10.47 -4.79
C PRO A 98 -10.71 -10.43 -5.07
N CYS A 99 -9.99 -9.50 -4.43
CA CYS A 99 -8.54 -9.36 -4.61
C CYS A 99 -7.75 -10.45 -3.89
N LEU A 100 -8.25 -10.94 -2.74
CA LEU A 100 -7.58 -12.00 -1.98
C LEU A 100 -7.62 -13.37 -2.71
N SER A 101 -8.50 -13.52 -3.69
CA SER A 101 -8.63 -14.74 -4.51
C SER A 101 -7.73 -14.71 -5.76
N GLN A 102 -7.06 -13.60 -6.04
CA GLN A 102 -6.19 -13.45 -7.21
C GLN A 102 -4.85 -14.19 -7.02
N ILE A 103 -4.34 -14.77 -8.11
CA ILE A 103 -3.02 -15.43 -8.12
C ILE A 103 -2.17 -14.81 -9.24
N PRO A 104 -1.03 -14.16 -8.91
CA PRO A 104 -0.50 -13.96 -7.57
C PRO A 104 -1.27 -12.89 -6.79
N LEU A 105 -1.36 -13.04 -5.47
CA LEU A 105 -1.92 -12.00 -4.58
C LEU A 105 -1.04 -10.75 -4.63
N LYS A 106 -1.65 -9.60 -4.92
CA LYS A 106 -0.92 -8.33 -4.95
C LYS A 106 -0.53 -7.90 -3.53
N LEU A 107 0.72 -7.50 -3.35
CA LEU A 107 1.28 -7.15 -2.03
C LEU A 107 0.43 -6.13 -1.27
N ARG A 108 -0.10 -5.11 -1.94
CA ARG A 108 -0.94 -4.09 -1.31
C ARG A 108 -2.22 -4.65 -0.65
N PHE A 109 -2.84 -5.68 -1.25
CA PHE A 109 -4.02 -6.32 -0.67
C PHE A 109 -3.64 -7.31 0.43
N GLU A 110 -2.49 -7.97 0.32
CA GLU A 110 -1.95 -8.75 1.43
C GLU A 110 -1.66 -7.84 2.64
N ALA A 111 -1.14 -6.64 2.40
CA ALA A 111 -0.88 -5.65 3.43
C ALA A 111 -2.17 -5.20 4.16
N LEU A 112 -3.22 -4.87 3.40
CA LEU A 112 -4.53 -4.54 3.98
C LEU A 112 -5.12 -5.71 4.78
N LYS A 113 -4.96 -6.96 4.28
CA LYS A 113 -5.38 -8.16 5.02
C LYS A 113 -4.65 -8.28 6.35
N GLN A 114 -3.34 -8.01 6.40
CA GLN A 114 -2.58 -8.05 7.66
C GLN A 114 -3.09 -7.00 8.65
N TRP A 115 -3.41 -5.81 8.17
CA TRP A 115 -4.00 -4.77 9.01
C TRP A 115 -5.39 -5.15 9.53
N LEU A 116 -6.29 -5.62 8.67
CA LEU A 116 -7.60 -6.14 9.07
C LEU A 116 -7.48 -7.27 10.11
N ASN A 117 -6.57 -8.22 9.92
CA ASN A 117 -6.33 -9.30 10.87
C ASN A 117 -5.91 -8.77 12.25
N ALA A 118 -5.15 -7.68 12.32
CA ALA A 118 -4.77 -7.07 13.59
C ALA A 118 -5.98 -6.43 14.30
N LEU A 119 -6.81 -5.71 13.54
CA LEU A 119 -8.03 -5.07 14.06
C LEU A 119 -9.06 -6.11 14.53
N HIS A 120 -9.27 -7.17 13.76
CA HIS A 120 -10.13 -8.29 14.18
C HIS A 120 -9.60 -9.00 15.44
N PHE A 121 -8.29 -9.19 15.53
CA PHE A 121 -7.70 -9.77 16.73
C PHE A 121 -8.03 -8.93 17.97
N VAL A 122 -7.90 -7.61 17.88
CA VAL A 122 -8.20 -6.72 19.01
C VAL A 122 -9.69 -6.75 19.37
N SER A 123 -10.58 -6.92 18.40
CA SER A 123 -12.02 -6.95 18.66
C SER A 123 -12.54 -8.31 19.14
N THR A 124 -11.87 -9.43 18.80
CA THR A 124 -12.42 -10.79 19.01
C THR A 124 -11.62 -11.65 19.97
N ASP A 125 -10.29 -11.43 20.08
CA ASP A 125 -9.43 -12.26 20.93
C ASP A 125 -9.28 -11.64 22.33
N PRO A 126 -9.40 -12.43 23.42
CA PRO A 126 -9.20 -11.92 24.77
C PRO A 126 -7.84 -11.23 24.99
N MET A 127 -6.79 -11.68 24.32
CA MET A 127 -5.47 -11.04 24.40
C MET A 127 -5.47 -9.65 23.73
N GLY A 128 -6.34 -9.41 22.76
CA GLY A 128 -6.47 -8.10 22.11
C GLY A 128 -6.89 -6.98 23.06
N GLN A 129 -7.51 -7.32 24.18
CA GLN A 129 -7.95 -6.40 25.23
C GLN A 129 -6.94 -6.26 26.38
N TRP A 130 -5.77 -6.92 26.31
CA TRP A 130 -4.80 -6.81 27.37
C TRP A 130 -4.03 -5.49 27.31
N PRO A 131 -3.70 -4.90 28.48
CA PRO A 131 -2.80 -3.77 28.52
C PRO A 131 -1.40 -4.18 28.10
N LEU A 132 -0.66 -3.25 27.47
CA LEU A 132 0.68 -3.52 26.92
C LEU A 132 1.66 -4.02 27.97
N GLU A 133 1.54 -3.56 29.23
CA GLU A 133 2.38 -3.96 30.35
C GLU A 133 2.26 -5.46 30.65
N LYS A 134 1.12 -6.08 30.37
CA LYS A 134 0.94 -7.52 30.56
C LYS A 134 1.78 -8.33 29.57
N PHE A 135 1.82 -7.89 28.30
CA PHE A 135 2.71 -8.48 27.31
C PHE A 135 4.18 -8.28 27.69
N ASP A 136 4.55 -7.08 28.16
CA ASP A 136 5.91 -6.78 28.59
C ASP A 136 6.38 -7.69 29.73
N GLN A 137 5.52 -8.00 30.70
CA GLN A 137 5.81 -8.93 31.79
C GLN A 137 6.05 -10.36 31.28
N LEU A 138 5.22 -10.84 30.35
CA LEU A 138 5.39 -12.17 29.74
C LEU A 138 6.69 -12.24 28.95
N ILE A 139 6.97 -11.23 28.14
CA ILE A 139 8.17 -11.13 27.33
C ILE A 139 9.43 -10.97 28.18
N ALA A 140 9.36 -10.26 29.31
CA ALA A 140 10.46 -10.14 30.25
C ALA A 140 10.81 -11.49 30.89
N THR A 141 9.79 -12.30 31.22
CA THR A 141 9.95 -13.64 31.76
C THR A 141 10.47 -14.62 30.71
N ASN A 142 9.95 -14.57 29.49
CA ASN A 142 10.37 -15.40 28.37
C ASN A 142 10.53 -14.58 27.12
N LYS A 143 11.77 -14.22 26.76
CA LYS A 143 12.06 -13.45 25.55
C LYS A 143 11.68 -14.16 24.24
N ARG A 144 11.42 -15.46 24.30
CA ARG A 144 10.95 -16.30 23.18
C ARG A 144 9.45 -16.58 23.24
N ASP A 145 8.71 -15.87 24.05
CA ASP A 145 7.24 -15.89 24.00
C ASP A 145 6.78 -15.13 22.75
N PHE A 146 6.86 -15.82 21.62
CA PHE A 146 6.52 -15.21 20.32
C PHE A 146 5.03 -14.99 20.16
N ASP A 147 4.19 -15.79 20.83
CA ASP A 147 2.74 -15.58 20.85
C ASP A 147 2.40 -14.25 21.53
N ALA A 148 2.99 -13.99 22.70
CA ALA A 148 2.81 -12.71 23.40
C ALA A 148 3.37 -11.53 22.60
N ARG A 149 4.54 -11.68 21.96
CA ARG A 149 5.11 -10.62 21.10
C ARG A 149 4.26 -10.32 19.87
N PHE A 150 3.78 -11.35 19.19
CA PHE A 150 2.96 -11.18 18.01
C PHE A 150 1.59 -10.61 18.35
N ALA A 151 1.00 -11.02 19.47
CA ALA A 151 -0.23 -10.42 20.00
C ALA A 151 -0.01 -8.93 20.33
N LYS A 152 1.09 -8.58 21.04
CA LYS A 152 1.46 -7.20 21.32
C LYS A 152 1.62 -6.37 20.03
N ALA A 153 2.31 -6.91 19.03
CA ALA A 153 2.47 -6.23 17.74
C ALA A 153 1.12 -5.91 17.08
N ARG A 154 0.14 -6.82 17.15
CA ARG A 154 -1.20 -6.59 16.60
C ARG A 154 -1.97 -5.52 17.40
N VAL A 155 -1.84 -5.50 18.72
CA VAL A 155 -2.45 -4.45 19.58
C VAL A 155 -1.84 -3.08 19.27
N LEU A 156 -0.51 -3.00 19.14
CA LEU A 156 0.19 -1.77 18.76
C LEU A 156 -0.26 -1.28 17.38
N LEU A 157 -0.36 -2.18 16.40
CA LEU A 157 -0.82 -1.85 15.05
C LEU A 157 -2.27 -1.32 15.05
N ALA A 158 -3.15 -1.93 15.85
CA ALA A 158 -4.53 -1.48 15.97
C ALA A 158 -4.66 -0.14 16.72
N SER A 159 -3.62 0.27 17.45
CA SER A 159 -3.52 1.55 18.16
C SER A 159 -2.68 2.59 17.40
N ASP A 160 -2.44 2.37 16.10
CA ASP A 160 -1.63 3.23 15.23
C ASP A 160 -0.15 3.38 15.62
N ASP A 161 0.34 2.59 16.58
CA ASP A 161 1.79 2.49 16.86
C ASP A 161 2.46 1.47 15.93
N TRP A 162 2.58 1.87 14.66
CA TRP A 162 3.17 1.05 13.60
C TRP A 162 4.64 0.75 13.85
N THR A 163 5.37 1.70 14.42
CA THR A 163 6.80 1.53 14.73
C THR A 163 7.02 0.54 15.86
N GLY A 164 6.26 0.65 16.93
CA GLY A 164 6.27 -0.32 18.02
C GLY A 164 5.89 -1.72 17.56
N ALA A 165 4.88 -1.84 16.69
CA ALA A 165 4.50 -3.11 16.08
C ALA A 165 5.67 -3.72 15.27
N MET A 166 6.31 -2.92 14.42
CA MET A 166 7.45 -3.38 13.62
C MET A 166 8.65 -3.82 14.50
N ASP A 167 8.92 -3.14 15.61
CA ASP A 167 10.00 -3.53 16.50
C ASP A 167 9.74 -4.89 17.15
N GLU A 168 8.51 -5.17 17.60
CA GLU A 168 8.17 -6.51 18.14
C GLU A 168 8.23 -7.60 17.05
N LEU A 169 7.81 -7.32 15.83
CA LEU A 169 7.92 -8.26 14.71
C LEU A 169 9.38 -8.57 14.37
N LEU A 170 10.27 -7.58 14.37
CA LEU A 170 11.71 -7.77 14.14
C LEU A 170 12.35 -8.64 15.22
N GLU A 171 11.93 -8.49 16.48
CA GLU A 171 12.39 -9.32 17.59
C GLU A 171 12.05 -10.81 17.40
N ILE A 172 10.88 -11.12 16.82
CA ILE A 172 10.52 -12.49 16.48
C ILE A 172 11.38 -12.99 15.32
N ILE A 173 11.44 -12.24 14.22
CA ILE A 173 12.16 -12.60 12.99
C ILE A 173 13.64 -12.87 13.29
N MET A 174 14.27 -12.05 14.14
CA MET A 174 15.66 -12.20 14.56
C MET A 174 15.93 -13.55 15.24
N ARG A 175 14.97 -14.07 16.03
CA ARG A 175 15.11 -15.29 16.84
C ARG A 175 14.57 -16.54 16.15
N ASP A 176 13.53 -16.39 15.33
CA ASP A 176 12.94 -17.48 14.55
C ASP A 176 12.24 -16.93 13.29
N LYS A 177 12.96 -16.96 12.17
CA LYS A 177 12.47 -16.48 10.87
C LYS A 177 11.24 -17.24 10.37
N LYS A 178 11.05 -18.49 10.80
CA LYS A 178 10.00 -19.39 10.29
C LYS A 178 8.81 -19.54 11.21
N TRP A 179 8.86 -18.89 12.38
CA TRP A 179 7.78 -19.00 13.35
C TRP A 179 6.43 -18.67 12.72
N ASN A 180 5.44 -19.50 13.02
CA ASN A 180 4.05 -19.34 12.57
C ASN A 180 3.93 -19.04 11.06
N ASP A 181 4.55 -19.89 10.24
CA ASP A 181 4.55 -19.76 8.77
C ASP A 181 5.00 -18.37 8.29
N GLU A 182 6.05 -17.82 8.90
CA GLU A 182 6.62 -16.51 8.61
C GLU A 182 5.61 -15.34 8.84
N ALA A 183 4.58 -15.52 9.67
CA ALA A 183 3.57 -14.48 9.90
C ALA A 183 4.18 -13.13 10.31
N PRO A 184 5.20 -13.03 11.21
CA PRO A 184 5.82 -11.75 11.52
C PRO A 184 6.45 -11.06 10.31
N ARG A 185 7.09 -11.83 9.42
CA ARG A 185 7.68 -11.30 8.20
C ARG A 185 6.61 -10.81 7.23
N LYS A 186 5.56 -11.61 7.00
CA LYS A 186 4.43 -11.24 6.12
C LYS A 186 3.77 -9.95 6.62
N THR A 187 3.50 -9.86 7.93
CA THR A 187 2.97 -8.64 8.54
C THR A 187 3.91 -7.47 8.38
N MET A 188 5.21 -7.64 8.69
CA MET A 188 6.22 -6.58 8.55
C MET A 188 6.30 -6.02 7.12
N VAL A 189 6.32 -6.89 6.11
CA VAL A 189 6.32 -6.48 4.69
C VAL A 189 5.04 -5.73 4.35
N GLY A 190 3.88 -6.17 4.84
CA GLY A 190 2.61 -5.48 4.67
C GLY A 190 2.62 -4.08 5.28
N LEU A 191 3.11 -3.92 6.51
CA LEU A 191 3.21 -2.61 7.15
C LEU A 191 4.11 -1.65 6.36
N LEU A 192 5.27 -2.13 5.92
CA LEU A 192 6.18 -1.33 5.10
C LEU A 192 5.57 -0.92 3.76
N GLU A 193 4.71 -1.75 3.17
CA GLU A 193 3.96 -1.40 1.97
C GLU A 193 2.96 -0.27 2.23
N LEU A 194 2.12 -0.40 3.27
CA LEU A 194 1.12 0.61 3.63
C LEU A 194 1.73 1.94 4.05
N MET A 195 2.90 1.90 4.70
CA MET A 195 3.62 3.10 5.14
C MET A 195 4.47 3.75 4.05
N THR A 196 4.65 3.10 2.89
CA THR A 196 5.44 3.67 1.80
C THR A 196 4.68 4.85 1.19
N PRO A 197 5.25 6.08 1.23
CA PRO A 197 4.60 7.21 0.61
C PRO A 197 4.36 6.97 -0.88
N VAL A 198 3.16 7.29 -1.35
CA VAL A 198 2.86 7.25 -2.78
C VAL A 198 3.65 8.38 -3.44
N ALA A 199 4.50 8.05 -4.42
CA ALA A 199 5.19 9.06 -5.20
C ALA A 199 4.15 9.96 -5.89
N PRO A 200 4.29 11.29 -5.84
CA PRO A 200 3.35 12.19 -6.48
C PRO A 200 3.24 11.85 -7.97
N LYS A 201 2.03 11.52 -8.42
CA LYS A 201 1.72 11.28 -9.84
C LYS A 201 1.97 12.59 -10.60
N GLY A 202 3.16 12.77 -11.18
CA GLY A 202 3.49 13.98 -11.96
C GLY A 202 4.83 14.63 -11.68
N GLY A 203 5.65 14.08 -10.82
CA GLY A 203 7.05 14.47 -10.72
C GLY A 203 7.76 14.06 -12.01
N THR A 204 7.94 15.00 -12.94
CA THR A 204 8.88 14.84 -14.05
C THR A 204 10.22 14.53 -13.43
N ASP A 205 10.68 13.30 -13.65
CA ASP A 205 12.06 12.91 -13.36
C ASP A 205 12.95 13.78 -14.25
N HIS A 206 13.37 14.94 -13.73
CA HIS A 206 14.33 15.81 -14.37
C HIS A 206 15.74 15.21 -14.23
N THR A 207 15.91 13.97 -14.65
CA THR A 207 17.21 13.50 -15.09
C THR A 207 17.46 14.08 -16.48
N GLY A 208 17.57 15.41 -16.53
CA GLY A 208 18.07 16.11 -17.70
C GLY A 208 19.53 15.70 -17.92
N LYS A 209 19.72 14.66 -18.72
CA LYS A 209 21.01 14.45 -19.38
C LYS A 209 21.20 15.59 -20.36
N SER A 210 21.81 16.67 -19.89
CA SER A 210 22.36 17.68 -20.77
C SER A 210 23.49 17.05 -21.58
N ALA A 211 23.43 17.17 -22.90
CA ALA A 211 24.48 16.74 -23.83
C ALA A 211 25.73 17.60 -23.69
N GLY A 212 26.37 17.60 -22.52
CA GLY A 212 27.50 18.46 -22.24
C GLY A 212 28.23 18.19 -20.93
N GLY A 213 28.07 17.02 -20.31
CA GLY A 213 29.05 16.47 -19.35
C GLY A 213 29.41 17.31 -18.12
N ILE A 214 28.56 18.24 -17.68
CA ILE A 214 28.76 18.96 -16.41
C ILE A 214 27.57 18.63 -15.51
N GLU A 215 27.79 17.68 -14.59
CA GLU A 215 26.89 17.46 -13.45
C GLU A 215 26.97 18.68 -12.53
N LEU A 216 26.03 19.61 -12.69
CA LEU A 216 25.74 20.58 -11.64
C LEU A 216 25.04 19.82 -10.51
N MET A 217 25.84 19.30 -9.59
CA MET A 217 25.38 18.85 -8.27
C MET A 217 24.88 20.05 -7.48
N GLY A 218 23.75 20.59 -7.89
CA GLY A 218 22.87 21.35 -7.02
C GLY A 218 22.19 20.37 -6.07
N LYS A 219 22.81 20.09 -4.92
CA LYS A 219 22.09 19.61 -3.75
C LYS A 219 21.08 20.68 -3.36
N SER A 220 19.94 20.76 -4.04
CA SER A 220 18.73 21.16 -3.35
C SER A 220 18.55 20.06 -2.29
N ALA A 221 18.63 20.44 -1.02
CA ALA A 221 18.26 19.59 0.08
C ALA A 221 16.78 19.23 -0.15
N VAL A 222 16.55 18.13 -0.86
CA VAL A 222 15.27 17.47 -0.86
C VAL A 222 15.09 17.08 0.59
N GLN A 223 14.20 17.77 1.27
CA GLN A 223 13.82 17.46 2.64
C GLN A 223 13.31 16.02 2.56
N GLU A 224 14.16 15.05 2.96
CA GLU A 224 13.77 13.64 2.93
C GLU A 224 12.48 13.52 3.74
N ASP A 225 11.45 13.01 3.13
CA ASP A 225 10.20 12.71 3.82
C ASP A 225 10.53 11.81 5.04
N PRO A 226 10.24 12.26 6.29
CA PRO A 226 10.55 11.50 7.48
C PRO A 226 9.95 10.08 7.45
N GLN A 227 8.78 9.92 6.83
CA GLN A 227 8.14 8.63 6.68
C GLN A 227 8.91 7.73 5.70
N ALA A 228 9.36 8.28 4.57
CA ALA A 228 10.19 7.54 3.61
C ALA A 228 11.52 7.09 4.23
N ALA A 229 12.16 7.96 5.03
CA ALA A 229 13.38 7.64 5.75
C ALA A 229 13.18 6.51 6.77
N MET A 230 12.07 6.56 7.52
CA MET A 230 11.69 5.52 8.48
C MET A 230 11.44 4.18 7.78
N VAL A 231 10.62 4.14 6.73
CA VAL A 231 10.35 2.93 5.93
C VAL A 231 11.67 2.34 5.39
N SER A 232 12.55 3.18 4.86
CA SER A 232 13.87 2.77 4.37
C SER A 232 14.73 2.14 5.47
N SER A 233 14.71 2.72 6.68
CA SER A 233 15.42 2.19 7.85
C SER A 233 14.91 0.79 8.24
N TYR A 234 13.58 0.60 8.34
CA TYR A 234 12.99 -0.68 8.68
C TYR A 234 13.18 -1.75 7.59
N ARG A 235 13.14 -1.37 6.30
CA ARG A 235 13.50 -2.28 5.19
C ARG A 235 14.94 -2.79 5.32
N ARG A 236 15.88 -1.90 5.70
CA ARG A 236 17.29 -2.28 5.94
C ARG A 236 17.42 -3.22 7.13
N LYS A 237 16.76 -2.92 8.28
CA LYS A 237 16.74 -3.81 9.44
C LYS A 237 16.22 -5.20 9.07
N LEU A 238 15.09 -5.27 8.36
CA LEU A 238 14.51 -6.54 7.91
C LEU A 238 15.48 -7.31 7.00
N SER A 239 16.09 -6.65 6.02
CA SER A 239 17.07 -7.28 5.12
C SER A 239 18.26 -7.86 5.87
N MET A 240 18.79 -7.16 6.86
CA MET A 240 19.90 -7.65 7.70
C MET A 240 19.54 -8.89 8.51
N MET A 241 18.28 -9.01 8.94
CA MET A 241 17.82 -10.16 9.71
C MET A 241 17.49 -11.37 8.85
N LEU A 242 17.21 -11.18 7.56
CA LEU A 242 16.88 -12.28 6.65
C LEU A 242 18.13 -12.96 6.05
N ASN A 243 19.24 -12.26 5.99
CA ASN A 243 20.54 -12.79 5.58
C ASN A 243 21.20 -13.54 6.76
#